data_bf28a230296e628623934afb6953eb06
#
_entry.id   bf28a230296e628623934afb6953eb06
#
_cell.length_a   1.000
_cell.length_b   1.000
_cell.length_c   1.000
_cell.angle_alpha   90.00
_cell.angle_beta   90.00
_cell.angle_gamma   90.00
#
_symmetry.space_group_name_H-M   'P 1'
#
loop_
_entity.id
_entity.type
_entity.pdbx_description
1 polymer ?
#
loop_
_entity_poly.entity_id
_entity_poly.type
_entity_poly.pdbx_seq_one_letter_code
_entity_poly.pdbx_strand_id
1 'polypeptide(L)'
;MSVPQLFGQMTALADSTRSRLLLAVERNELTVNELTSILQLPQSTVSRHLKLLSAERWLDARAEGTSRYYRIATDSLDAATRRMWQIVREEISHSNAAEQDARRMQAVLSERSSRSQQFFSTSAGQWDRMRQELFGRRADVALLGLLDESWVVADLGCGTGAVTQTVAPFVERVVAVDESSAMLTAARKRLTALENVDIRNGRLEALPIADGEADVALLFLVLHYVADPERVIDEAVRILKPHGRLLVLDMMPHERQDLRQTMGHVWQGFDRAVLGELLTAAGLEHFRYHPLPADPEAKGPLLFTASATRSAVAAKSGKRRKSEQAPLMKSA
;
A
#
# COMPACT_ATOMS: atom_id res chain seq x y z
N MET A 1 -30.38 27.47 2.76
CA MET A 1 -31.47 27.06 3.71
C MET A 1 -32.69 27.90 3.51
N SER A 2 -33.89 27.32 3.45
CA SER A 2 -35.15 28.09 3.43
C SER A 2 -35.59 28.46 4.85
N VAL A 3 -36.38 29.53 5.02
CA VAL A 3 -36.89 29.95 6.32
C VAL A 3 -37.66 28.82 7.04
N PRO A 4 -38.57 28.08 6.39
CA PRO A 4 -39.24 26.93 7.03
C PRO A 4 -38.28 25.84 7.53
N GLN A 5 -37.23 25.55 6.78
CA GLN A 5 -36.22 24.55 7.17
C GLN A 5 -35.44 25.02 8.43
N LEU A 6 -35.11 26.31 8.51
CA LEU A 6 -34.47 26.87 9.68
C LEU A 6 -35.30 26.66 10.94
N PHE A 7 -36.60 26.97 10.90
CA PHE A 7 -37.48 26.79 12.06
C PHE A 7 -37.67 25.32 12.42
N GLY A 8 -37.73 24.41 11.46
CA GLY A 8 -37.74 22.97 11.72
C GLY A 8 -36.51 22.52 12.49
N GLN A 9 -35.33 22.94 12.06
CA GLN A 9 -34.06 22.63 12.74
C GLN A 9 -33.97 23.25 14.15
N MET A 10 -34.44 24.51 14.33
CA MET A 10 -34.52 25.13 15.64
C MET A 10 -35.47 24.36 16.58
N THR A 11 -36.66 23.99 16.09
CA THR A 11 -37.60 23.18 16.85
C THR A 11 -37.03 21.82 17.24
N ALA A 12 -36.22 21.22 16.35
CA ALA A 12 -35.52 19.96 16.67
C ALA A 12 -34.55 20.12 17.85
N LEU A 13 -33.85 21.24 17.95
CA LEU A 13 -32.94 21.52 19.08
C LEU A 13 -33.66 21.96 20.37
N ALA A 14 -34.89 22.42 20.30
CA ALA A 14 -35.66 22.93 21.46
C ALA A 14 -36.14 21.83 22.42
N ASP A 15 -35.52 20.66 22.41
CA ASP A 15 -35.79 19.53 23.29
C ASP A 15 -34.49 18.98 23.84
N SER A 16 -34.38 18.92 25.18
CA SER A 16 -33.14 18.49 25.83
C SER A 16 -32.72 17.08 25.51
N THR A 17 -33.64 16.15 25.26
CA THR A 17 -33.36 14.77 24.88
C THR A 17 -32.75 14.72 23.48
N ARG A 18 -33.27 15.49 22.52
CA ARG A 18 -32.72 15.55 21.17
C ARG A 18 -31.33 16.17 21.15
N SER A 19 -31.11 17.22 21.91
CA SER A 19 -29.79 17.86 22.03
C SER A 19 -28.77 16.93 22.72
N ARG A 20 -29.18 16.15 23.74
CA ARG A 20 -28.33 15.10 24.34
C ARG A 20 -28.02 13.96 23.35
N LEU A 21 -28.98 13.54 22.54
CA LEU A 21 -28.73 12.55 21.46
C LEU A 21 -27.69 13.06 20.44
N LEU A 22 -27.84 14.31 19.98
CA LEU A 22 -26.87 14.92 19.09
C LEU A 22 -25.47 14.99 19.71
N LEU A 23 -25.38 15.38 20.98
CA LEU A 23 -24.11 15.40 21.71
C LEU A 23 -23.45 14.03 21.78
N ALA A 24 -24.22 12.97 22.02
CA ALA A 24 -23.73 11.61 22.08
C ALA A 24 -23.17 11.12 20.72
N VAL A 25 -23.82 11.48 19.61
CA VAL A 25 -23.40 11.04 18.26
C VAL A 25 -22.49 12.04 17.53
N GLU A 26 -22.02 13.09 18.21
CA GLU A 26 -21.19 14.13 17.60
C GLU A 26 -19.85 13.60 17.12
N ARG A 27 -19.24 12.72 17.90
CA ARG A 27 -17.91 12.16 17.64
C ARG A 27 -17.89 10.65 17.41
N ASN A 28 -19.03 10.00 17.64
CA ASN A 28 -19.13 8.54 17.58
C ASN A 28 -20.37 8.12 16.82
N GLU A 29 -20.23 7.09 15.98
CA GLU A 29 -21.40 6.40 15.43
C GLU A 29 -21.96 5.45 16.49
N LEU A 30 -23.24 5.60 16.85
CA LEU A 30 -23.90 4.84 17.91
C LEU A 30 -25.19 4.20 17.40
N THR A 31 -25.47 3.00 17.87
CA THR A 31 -26.74 2.28 17.62
C THR A 31 -27.84 2.78 18.54
N VAL A 32 -29.10 2.45 18.19
CA VAL A 32 -30.26 2.74 19.07
C VAL A 32 -30.08 2.12 20.46
N ASN A 33 -29.59 0.88 20.54
CA ASN A 33 -29.39 0.20 21.81
C ASN A 33 -28.33 0.89 22.68
N GLU A 34 -27.24 1.33 22.09
CA GLU A 34 -26.19 2.07 22.81
C GLU A 34 -26.71 3.43 23.28
N LEU A 35 -27.43 4.16 22.42
CA LEU A 35 -28.06 5.43 22.80
C LEU A 35 -29.10 5.25 23.95
N THR A 36 -29.84 4.13 23.93
CA THR A 36 -30.74 3.76 24.99
C THR A 36 -29.99 3.57 26.32
N SER A 37 -28.86 2.86 26.27
CA SER A 37 -27.99 2.64 27.44
C SER A 37 -27.30 3.92 27.91
N ILE A 38 -26.90 4.81 27.00
CA ILE A 38 -26.26 6.09 27.34
C ILE A 38 -27.25 7.06 27.98
N LEU A 39 -28.40 7.29 27.35
CA LEU A 39 -29.38 8.27 27.80
C LEU A 39 -30.29 7.75 28.92
N GLN A 40 -30.31 6.42 29.17
CA GLN A 40 -31.21 5.75 30.11
C GLN A 40 -32.69 6.04 29.80
N LEU A 41 -33.06 5.97 28.50
CA LEU A 41 -34.41 6.21 28.01
C LEU A 41 -34.95 4.95 27.32
N PRO A 42 -36.29 4.75 27.32
CA PRO A 42 -36.89 3.64 26.55
C PRO A 42 -36.53 3.71 25.05
N GLN A 43 -36.30 2.54 24.45
CA GLN A 43 -35.92 2.43 23.02
C GLN A 43 -36.95 3.14 22.11
N SER A 44 -38.23 3.05 22.39
CA SER A 44 -39.31 3.72 21.64
C SER A 44 -39.16 5.25 21.66
N THR A 45 -38.75 5.82 22.81
CA THR A 45 -38.47 7.25 22.96
C THR A 45 -37.25 7.65 22.12
N VAL A 46 -36.11 6.94 22.27
CA VAL A 46 -34.91 7.19 21.53
C VAL A 46 -35.17 7.10 20.02
N SER A 47 -35.83 6.03 19.56
CA SER A 47 -36.14 5.85 18.13
C SER A 47 -37.02 6.96 17.56
N ARG A 48 -38.00 7.46 18.32
CA ARG A 48 -38.87 8.57 17.91
C ARG A 48 -38.06 9.86 17.73
N HIS A 49 -37.19 10.18 18.69
CA HIS A 49 -36.33 11.38 18.61
C HIS A 49 -35.30 11.28 17.47
N LEU A 50 -34.68 10.11 17.26
CA LEU A 50 -33.78 9.88 16.14
C LEU A 50 -34.47 10.04 14.77
N LYS A 51 -35.69 9.54 14.64
CA LYS A 51 -36.50 9.73 13.41
C LYS A 51 -36.74 11.20 13.13
N LEU A 52 -37.09 12.01 14.15
CA LEU A 52 -37.34 13.43 14.02
C LEU A 52 -36.05 14.18 13.65
N LEU A 53 -34.93 13.90 14.34
CA LEU A 53 -33.63 14.48 14.04
C LEU A 53 -33.15 14.14 12.63
N SER A 54 -33.40 12.92 12.15
CA SER A 54 -33.08 12.52 10.78
C SER A 54 -33.98 13.24 9.75
N ALA A 55 -35.27 13.42 10.04
CA ALA A 55 -36.19 14.17 9.16
C ALA A 55 -35.75 15.65 9.00
N GLU A 56 -35.24 16.26 10.07
CA GLU A 56 -34.71 17.63 10.09
C GLU A 56 -33.23 17.71 9.66
N ARG A 57 -32.65 16.59 9.12
CA ARG A 57 -31.28 16.50 8.58
C ARG A 57 -30.17 16.79 9.58
N TRP A 58 -30.43 16.55 10.85
CA TRP A 58 -29.39 16.61 11.89
C TRP A 58 -28.51 15.35 11.93
N LEU A 59 -29.07 14.21 11.48
CA LEU A 59 -28.41 12.92 11.59
C LEU A 59 -28.33 12.23 10.23
N ASP A 60 -27.16 11.64 9.97
CA ASP A 60 -26.99 10.57 9.02
C ASP A 60 -27.20 9.22 9.71
N ALA A 61 -27.74 8.27 8.96
CA ALA A 61 -27.95 6.91 9.43
C ALA A 61 -27.51 5.91 8.38
N ARG A 62 -26.68 4.93 8.77
CA ARG A 62 -26.32 3.80 7.93
C ARG A 62 -26.76 2.48 8.56
N ALA A 63 -27.17 1.55 7.70
CA ALA A 63 -27.51 0.19 8.12
C ALA A 63 -26.27 -0.70 8.03
N GLU A 64 -26.09 -1.57 9.02
CA GLU A 64 -25.04 -2.57 9.04
C GLU A 64 -25.57 -3.84 9.73
N GLY A 65 -25.80 -4.89 8.94
CA GLY A 65 -26.48 -6.09 9.40
C GLY A 65 -27.87 -5.76 9.96
N THR A 66 -28.14 -6.16 11.18
CA THR A 66 -29.41 -5.89 11.88
C THR A 66 -29.41 -4.58 12.65
N SER A 67 -28.30 -3.83 12.63
CA SER A 67 -28.12 -2.59 13.40
C SER A 67 -28.19 -1.37 12.48
N ARG A 68 -28.65 -0.26 13.08
CA ARG A 68 -28.61 1.06 12.43
C ARG A 68 -27.77 1.99 13.28
N TYR A 69 -26.74 2.56 12.66
CA TYR A 69 -25.80 3.50 13.26
C TYR A 69 -26.19 4.92 12.92
N TYR A 70 -26.07 5.80 13.89
CA TYR A 70 -26.39 7.23 13.74
C TYR A 70 -25.18 8.08 14.07
N ARG A 71 -24.95 9.11 13.29
CA ARG A 71 -23.97 10.17 13.51
C ARG A 71 -24.55 11.52 13.18
N ILE A 72 -23.96 12.61 13.67
CA ILE A 72 -24.32 13.96 13.24
C ILE A 72 -23.96 14.17 11.77
N ALA A 73 -24.83 14.81 11.01
CA ALA A 73 -24.65 15.04 9.56
C ALA A 73 -23.74 16.25 9.28
N THR A 74 -22.56 16.29 9.89
CA THR A 74 -21.63 17.46 9.92
C THR A 74 -21.36 18.04 8.53
N ASP A 75 -21.15 17.16 7.54
CA ASP A 75 -20.76 17.56 6.18
C ASP A 75 -21.91 18.22 5.40
N SER A 76 -23.16 17.89 5.76
CA SER A 76 -24.36 18.40 5.09
C SER A 76 -25.01 19.59 5.79
N LEU A 77 -24.57 19.94 7.03
CA LEU A 77 -25.07 21.10 7.75
C LEU A 77 -24.50 22.39 7.16
N ASP A 78 -25.38 23.38 6.90
CA ASP A 78 -24.94 24.71 6.50
C ASP A 78 -24.33 25.51 7.68
N ALA A 79 -23.72 26.65 7.37
CA ALA A 79 -23.02 27.47 8.35
C ALA A 79 -23.94 28.02 9.47
N ALA A 80 -25.21 28.27 9.18
CA ALA A 80 -26.18 28.78 10.17
C ALA A 80 -26.56 27.65 11.13
N THR A 81 -26.86 26.47 10.61
CA THR A 81 -27.21 25.28 11.38
C THR A 81 -26.03 24.84 12.29
N ARG A 82 -24.79 24.88 11.78
CA ARG A 82 -23.60 24.61 12.59
C ARG A 82 -23.45 25.59 13.77
N ARG A 83 -23.68 26.89 13.54
CA ARG A 83 -23.64 27.89 14.61
C ARG A 83 -24.71 27.66 15.66
N MET A 84 -25.95 27.32 15.26
CA MET A 84 -27.01 26.94 16.20
C MET A 84 -26.60 25.76 17.06
N TRP A 85 -26.05 24.73 16.45
CA TRP A 85 -25.54 23.56 17.21
C TRP A 85 -24.44 23.95 18.19
N GLN A 86 -23.49 24.77 17.78
CA GLN A 86 -22.42 25.23 18.67
C GLN A 86 -22.93 25.90 19.93
N ILE A 87 -23.93 26.79 19.81
CA ILE A 87 -24.53 27.47 20.95
C ILE A 87 -25.23 26.46 21.89
N VAL A 88 -26.11 25.62 21.35
CA VAL A 88 -26.84 24.61 22.11
C VAL A 88 -25.91 23.59 22.76
N ARG A 89 -24.89 23.15 22.03
CA ARG A 89 -23.86 22.22 22.49
C ARG A 89 -23.09 22.77 23.72
N GLU A 90 -22.66 24.03 23.61
CA GLU A 90 -21.94 24.69 24.70
C GLU A 90 -22.76 24.68 26.01
N GLU A 91 -24.00 25.11 25.95
CA GLU A 91 -24.89 25.16 27.09
C GLU A 91 -25.24 23.77 27.65
N ILE A 92 -25.57 22.80 26.77
CA ILE A 92 -26.03 21.49 27.20
C ILE A 92 -24.88 20.61 27.73
N SER A 93 -23.68 20.79 27.23
CA SER A 93 -22.51 20.00 27.64
C SER A 93 -22.18 20.15 29.14
N HIS A 94 -22.55 21.26 29.75
CA HIS A 94 -22.35 21.55 31.18
C HIS A 94 -23.49 21.07 32.05
N SER A 95 -24.53 20.45 31.49
CA SER A 95 -25.64 19.93 32.28
C SER A 95 -25.27 18.62 33.00
N ASN A 96 -25.80 18.42 34.21
CA ASN A 96 -25.63 17.17 34.96
C ASN A 96 -26.05 15.91 34.15
N ALA A 97 -27.08 16.05 33.31
CA ALA A 97 -27.54 14.96 32.44
C ALA A 97 -26.52 14.61 31.40
N ALA A 98 -25.89 15.60 30.73
CA ALA A 98 -24.85 15.38 29.73
C ALA A 98 -23.57 14.78 30.34
N GLU A 99 -23.18 15.19 31.54
CA GLU A 99 -22.05 14.59 32.27
C GLU A 99 -22.30 13.10 32.57
N GLN A 100 -23.50 12.75 33.00
CA GLN A 100 -23.88 11.35 33.25
C GLN A 100 -23.90 10.55 31.97
N ASP A 101 -24.42 11.13 30.87
CA ASP A 101 -24.38 10.49 29.54
C ASP A 101 -22.96 10.26 29.09
N ALA A 102 -22.06 11.23 29.25
CA ALA A 102 -20.66 11.10 28.90
C ALA A 102 -19.96 9.95 29.67
N ARG A 103 -20.25 9.79 30.97
CA ARG A 103 -19.72 8.65 31.75
C ARG A 103 -20.24 7.31 31.25
N ARG A 104 -21.54 7.20 30.94
CA ARG A 104 -22.13 5.98 30.36
C ARG A 104 -21.63 5.71 28.97
N MET A 105 -21.40 6.75 28.17
CA MET A 105 -20.79 6.60 26.86
C MET A 105 -19.38 6.01 26.95
N GLN A 106 -18.55 6.45 27.87
CA GLN A 106 -17.23 5.86 28.13
C GLN A 106 -17.34 4.37 28.48
N ALA A 107 -18.33 3.95 29.26
CA ALA A 107 -18.55 2.53 29.52
C ALA A 107 -18.93 1.74 28.29
N VAL A 108 -19.82 2.26 27.42
CA VAL A 108 -20.19 1.64 26.13
C VAL A 108 -18.97 1.52 25.19
N LEU A 109 -18.15 2.55 25.09
CA LEU A 109 -16.94 2.53 24.26
C LEU A 109 -15.88 1.57 24.82
N SER A 110 -15.74 1.50 26.15
CA SER A 110 -14.85 0.53 26.81
C SER A 110 -15.30 -0.92 26.57
N GLU A 111 -16.61 -1.18 26.58
CA GLU A 111 -17.14 -2.50 26.28
C GLU A 111 -16.85 -2.91 24.82
N ARG A 112 -16.97 -1.99 23.84
CA ARG A 112 -16.55 -2.23 22.45
C ARG A 112 -15.06 -2.60 22.38
N SER A 113 -14.21 -1.82 23.06
CA SER A 113 -12.77 -2.08 23.11
C SER A 113 -12.46 -3.44 23.75
N SER A 114 -13.13 -3.79 24.85
CA SER A 114 -12.96 -5.09 25.51
C SER A 114 -13.38 -6.26 24.63
N ARG A 115 -14.48 -6.14 23.88
CA ARG A 115 -14.90 -7.15 22.89
C ARG A 115 -13.85 -7.34 21.79
N SER A 116 -13.29 -6.24 21.27
CA SER A 116 -12.20 -6.29 20.29
C SER A 116 -10.97 -6.98 20.87
N GLN A 117 -10.54 -6.61 22.09
CA GLN A 117 -9.40 -7.26 22.76
C GLN A 117 -9.65 -8.77 22.98
N GLN A 118 -10.87 -9.14 23.43
CA GLN A 118 -11.23 -10.54 23.62
C GLN A 118 -11.20 -11.30 22.29
N PHE A 119 -11.74 -10.72 21.20
CA PHE A 119 -11.66 -11.31 19.88
C PHE A 119 -10.20 -11.56 19.46
N PHE A 120 -9.33 -10.55 19.55
CA PHE A 120 -7.93 -10.72 19.17
C PHE A 120 -7.16 -11.69 20.07
N SER A 121 -7.46 -11.73 21.38
CA SER A 121 -6.81 -12.68 22.29
C SER A 121 -7.20 -14.13 22.00
N THR A 122 -8.43 -14.37 21.57
CA THR A 122 -8.91 -15.73 21.22
C THR A 122 -8.59 -16.13 19.79
N SER A 123 -8.46 -15.18 18.88
CA SER A 123 -8.24 -15.42 17.46
C SER A 123 -6.78 -15.23 17.00
N ALA A 124 -5.86 -14.92 17.91
CA ALA A 124 -4.46 -14.60 17.56
C ALA A 124 -3.81 -15.68 16.68
N GLY A 125 -4.01 -16.96 17.01
CA GLY A 125 -3.46 -18.08 16.22
C GLY A 125 -4.12 -18.31 14.84
N GLN A 126 -5.24 -17.65 14.56
CA GLN A 126 -5.98 -17.78 13.30
C GLN A 126 -6.07 -16.44 12.54
N TRP A 127 -5.54 -15.38 13.12
CA TRP A 127 -5.68 -14.03 12.59
C TRP A 127 -5.14 -13.87 11.16
N ASP A 128 -3.95 -14.41 10.88
CA ASP A 128 -3.35 -14.31 9.56
C ASP A 128 -4.20 -15.00 8.49
N ARG A 129 -4.77 -16.17 8.82
CA ARG A 129 -5.70 -16.86 7.93
C ARG A 129 -6.97 -16.05 7.70
N MET A 130 -7.59 -15.54 8.76
CA MET A 130 -8.78 -14.68 8.67
C MET A 130 -8.51 -13.41 7.85
N ARG A 131 -7.38 -12.78 8.08
CA ARG A 131 -6.95 -11.60 7.31
C ARG A 131 -6.82 -11.92 5.81
N GLN A 132 -6.21 -13.06 5.47
CA GLN A 132 -6.08 -13.49 4.08
C GLN A 132 -7.44 -13.83 3.44
N GLU A 133 -8.35 -14.46 4.19
CA GLU A 133 -9.71 -14.77 3.71
C GLU A 133 -10.52 -13.50 3.46
N LEU A 134 -10.39 -12.48 4.30
CA LEU A 134 -11.13 -11.21 4.20
C LEU A 134 -10.55 -10.22 3.19
N PHE A 135 -9.23 -10.07 3.16
CA PHE A 135 -8.55 -9.01 2.40
C PHE A 135 -7.62 -9.54 1.30
N GLY A 136 -7.47 -10.86 1.18
CA GLY A 136 -6.57 -11.49 0.23
C GLY A 136 -5.09 -11.32 0.58
N ARG A 137 -4.21 -11.84 -0.28
CA ARG A 137 -2.74 -11.81 -0.09
C ARG A 137 -2.09 -10.47 -0.46
N ARG A 138 -2.84 -9.53 -1.05
CA ARG A 138 -2.29 -8.26 -1.55
C ARG A 138 -2.23 -7.13 -0.54
N ALA A 139 -2.56 -7.38 0.74
CA ALA A 139 -2.48 -6.35 1.77
C ALA A 139 -1.05 -5.76 1.90
N ASP A 140 -0.02 -6.58 1.66
CA ASP A 140 1.38 -6.15 1.74
C ASP A 140 1.80 -5.20 0.59
N VAL A 141 1.02 -5.16 -0.51
CA VAL A 141 1.19 -4.18 -1.61
C VAL A 141 1.02 -2.74 -1.10
N ALA A 142 0.29 -2.54 0.00
CA ALA A 142 0.17 -1.23 0.63
C ALA A 142 1.53 -0.62 1.05
N LEU A 143 2.57 -1.45 1.27
CA LEU A 143 3.93 -0.97 1.55
C LEU A 143 4.52 -0.17 0.37
N LEU A 144 4.03 -0.36 -0.86
CA LEU A 144 4.42 0.44 -2.01
C LEU A 144 3.97 1.91 -1.90
N GLY A 145 3.01 2.23 -1.02
CA GLY A 145 2.67 3.61 -0.67
C GLY A 145 3.81 4.38 0.04
N LEU A 146 4.94 3.72 0.35
CA LEU A 146 6.18 4.36 0.81
C LEU A 146 7.08 4.84 -0.35
N LEU A 147 6.76 4.48 -1.60
CA LEU A 147 7.46 5.01 -2.77
C LEU A 147 7.09 6.48 -2.95
N ASP A 148 8.03 7.23 -3.50
CA ASP A 148 7.77 8.63 -3.88
C ASP A 148 6.94 8.64 -5.18
N GLU A 149 5.80 9.30 -5.15
CA GLU A 149 4.88 9.38 -6.28
C GLU A 149 5.47 10.10 -7.51
N SER A 150 6.54 10.87 -7.34
CA SER A 150 7.27 11.54 -8.42
C SER A 150 8.32 10.65 -9.11
N TRP A 151 8.51 9.42 -8.67
CA TRP A 151 9.54 8.54 -9.24
C TRP A 151 9.19 8.00 -10.62
N VAL A 152 10.22 7.94 -11.46
CA VAL A 152 10.24 7.16 -12.70
C VAL A 152 10.91 5.83 -12.39
N VAL A 153 10.19 4.74 -12.55
CA VAL A 153 10.68 3.37 -12.30
C VAL A 153 10.95 2.66 -13.62
N ALA A 154 12.12 2.06 -13.79
CA ALA A 154 12.46 1.21 -14.94
C ALA A 154 12.33 -0.26 -14.50
N ASP A 155 11.41 -1.01 -15.13
CA ASP A 155 11.21 -2.46 -14.93
C ASP A 155 11.95 -3.20 -16.06
N LEU A 156 13.14 -3.71 -15.75
CA LEU A 156 14.10 -4.27 -16.68
C LEU A 156 13.93 -5.79 -16.79
N GLY A 157 13.50 -6.28 -17.93
CA GLY A 157 13.05 -7.65 -18.12
C GLY A 157 11.64 -7.83 -17.52
N CYS A 158 10.73 -6.94 -17.88
CA CYS A 158 9.39 -6.87 -17.29
C CYS A 158 8.51 -8.10 -17.57
N GLY A 159 8.89 -8.95 -18.53
CA GLY A 159 8.15 -10.13 -18.91
C GLY A 159 6.70 -9.79 -19.28
N THR A 160 5.74 -10.42 -18.63
CA THR A 160 4.32 -10.17 -18.83
C THR A 160 3.77 -8.95 -18.06
N GLY A 161 4.63 -8.13 -17.46
CA GLY A 161 4.27 -6.88 -16.78
C GLY A 161 3.62 -7.04 -15.40
N ALA A 162 3.87 -8.13 -14.69
CA ALA A 162 3.25 -8.37 -13.38
C ALA A 162 3.78 -7.39 -12.31
N VAL A 163 5.09 -7.14 -12.28
CA VAL A 163 5.73 -6.17 -11.37
C VAL A 163 5.32 -4.76 -11.76
N THR A 164 5.39 -4.43 -13.05
CA THR A 164 4.93 -3.16 -13.60
C THR A 164 3.50 -2.82 -13.15
N GLN A 165 2.55 -3.78 -13.29
CA GLN A 165 1.15 -3.60 -12.87
C GLN A 165 1.01 -3.26 -11.38
N THR A 166 1.89 -3.84 -10.57
CA THR A 166 1.84 -3.67 -9.10
C THR A 166 2.42 -2.33 -8.68
N VAL A 167 3.47 -1.85 -9.35
CA VAL A 167 4.21 -0.62 -8.99
C VAL A 167 3.57 0.64 -9.58
N ALA A 168 3.05 0.56 -10.81
CA ALA A 168 2.56 1.72 -11.56
C ALA A 168 1.55 2.62 -10.80
N PRO A 169 0.61 2.11 -10.00
CA PRO A 169 -0.33 2.97 -9.26
C PRO A 169 0.32 3.87 -8.19
N PHE A 170 1.59 3.66 -7.85
CA PHE A 170 2.28 4.32 -6.73
C PHE A 170 3.40 5.28 -7.17
N VAL A 171 3.60 5.45 -8.47
CA VAL A 171 4.71 6.23 -9.03
C VAL A 171 4.26 7.08 -10.22
N GLU A 172 5.03 8.09 -10.59
CA GLU A 172 4.73 8.95 -11.73
C GLU A 172 4.64 8.15 -13.04
N ARG A 173 5.65 7.31 -13.31
CA ARG A 173 5.74 6.55 -14.55
C ARG A 173 6.56 5.27 -14.38
N VAL A 174 6.17 4.23 -15.12
CA VAL A 174 6.99 3.01 -15.26
C VAL A 174 7.43 2.85 -16.71
N VAL A 175 8.73 2.68 -16.93
CA VAL A 175 9.31 2.28 -18.23
C VAL A 175 9.60 0.79 -18.16
N ALA A 176 8.80 -0.01 -18.86
CA ALA A 176 8.88 -1.47 -18.86
C ALA A 176 9.61 -1.96 -20.11
N VAL A 177 10.73 -2.68 -19.93
CA VAL A 177 11.56 -3.14 -21.06
C VAL A 177 11.65 -4.66 -21.05
N ASP A 178 11.48 -5.28 -22.22
CA ASP A 178 11.74 -6.71 -22.45
C ASP A 178 12.16 -6.93 -23.91
N GLU A 179 12.98 -7.95 -24.17
CA GLU A 179 13.38 -8.28 -25.55
C GLU A 179 12.36 -9.18 -26.25
N SER A 180 11.56 -9.93 -25.50
CA SER A 180 10.59 -10.89 -26.03
C SER A 180 9.32 -10.23 -26.51
N SER A 181 9.08 -10.21 -27.81
CA SER A 181 7.83 -9.70 -28.39
C SER A 181 6.58 -10.41 -27.88
N ALA A 182 6.68 -11.70 -27.55
CA ALA A 182 5.57 -12.47 -26.97
C ALA A 182 5.26 -12.00 -25.56
N MET A 183 6.28 -11.77 -24.72
CA MET A 183 6.11 -11.22 -23.36
C MET A 183 5.50 -9.81 -23.42
N LEU A 184 6.00 -8.94 -24.29
CA LEU A 184 5.47 -7.59 -24.45
C LEU A 184 4.02 -7.57 -24.96
N THR A 185 3.62 -8.53 -25.80
CA THR A 185 2.22 -8.67 -26.21
C THR A 185 1.32 -8.98 -25.01
N ALA A 186 1.74 -9.88 -24.14
CA ALA A 186 1.02 -10.20 -22.91
C ALA A 186 1.03 -9.00 -21.93
N ALA A 187 2.16 -8.30 -21.81
CA ALA A 187 2.29 -7.10 -20.96
C ALA A 187 1.33 -5.99 -21.42
N ARG A 188 1.28 -5.67 -22.73
CA ARG A 188 0.35 -4.67 -23.26
C ARG A 188 -1.10 -4.98 -22.94
N LYS A 189 -1.50 -6.25 -23.05
CA LYS A 189 -2.86 -6.68 -22.68
C LYS A 189 -3.14 -6.51 -21.20
N ARG A 190 -2.16 -6.84 -20.34
CA ARG A 190 -2.31 -6.72 -18.87
C ARG A 190 -2.39 -5.26 -18.41
N LEU A 191 -1.59 -4.40 -19.01
CA LEU A 191 -1.35 -3.03 -18.57
C LEU A 191 -2.25 -1.99 -19.26
N THR A 192 -3.22 -2.44 -20.06
CA THR A 192 -4.10 -1.57 -20.88
C THR A 192 -4.79 -0.47 -20.09
N ALA A 193 -5.11 -0.70 -18.81
CA ALA A 193 -5.81 0.25 -17.94
C ALA A 193 -4.87 1.26 -17.23
N LEU A 194 -3.55 1.15 -17.44
CA LEU A 194 -2.55 1.99 -16.79
C LEU A 194 -1.98 2.98 -17.80
N GLU A 195 -2.29 4.27 -17.64
CA GLU A 195 -1.88 5.33 -18.57
C GLU A 195 -0.43 5.77 -18.38
N ASN A 196 0.16 5.49 -17.21
CA ASN A 196 1.52 5.89 -16.84
C ASN A 196 2.59 4.82 -17.10
N VAL A 197 2.30 3.85 -17.98
CA VAL A 197 3.25 2.77 -18.33
C VAL A 197 3.72 2.93 -19.78
N ASP A 198 5.04 3.01 -19.97
CA ASP A 198 5.71 3.06 -21.27
C ASP A 198 6.41 1.70 -21.53
N ILE A 199 5.91 0.95 -22.50
CA ILE A 199 6.41 -0.39 -22.82
C ILE A 199 7.32 -0.32 -24.04
N ARG A 200 8.59 -0.65 -23.84
CA ARG A 200 9.64 -0.62 -24.87
C ARG A 200 10.18 -2.01 -25.16
N ASN A 201 10.45 -2.31 -26.44
CA ASN A 201 11.22 -3.49 -26.80
C ASN A 201 12.71 -3.14 -26.79
N GLY A 202 13.51 -3.95 -26.08
CA GLY A 202 14.94 -3.72 -25.99
C GLY A 202 15.66 -4.80 -25.23
N ARG A 203 16.98 -4.89 -25.47
CA ARG A 203 17.87 -5.80 -24.74
C ARG A 203 18.38 -5.14 -23.47
N LEU A 204 18.63 -5.94 -22.44
CA LEU A 204 19.12 -5.44 -21.15
C LEU A 204 20.56 -4.89 -21.24
N GLU A 205 21.36 -5.42 -22.15
CA GLU A 205 22.73 -4.95 -22.40
C GLU A 205 22.81 -3.65 -23.24
N ALA A 206 21.64 -3.15 -23.73
CA ALA A 206 21.53 -1.89 -24.48
C ALA A 206 20.10 -1.35 -24.33
N LEU A 207 19.82 -0.76 -23.18
CA LEU A 207 18.47 -0.31 -22.80
C LEU A 207 17.99 0.87 -23.66
N PRO A 208 16.75 0.84 -24.18
CA PRO A 208 16.15 1.97 -24.89
C PRO A 208 15.62 3.03 -23.89
N ILE A 209 16.43 3.41 -22.92
CA ILE A 209 16.17 4.39 -21.85
C ILE A 209 17.32 5.39 -21.84
N ALA A 210 17.01 6.67 -21.68
CA ALA A 210 18.03 7.72 -21.67
C ALA A 210 18.88 7.68 -20.38
N ASP A 211 20.08 8.27 -20.45
CA ASP A 211 20.96 8.40 -19.29
C ASP A 211 20.29 9.22 -18.20
N GLY A 212 20.26 8.68 -16.98
CA GLY A 212 19.69 9.39 -15.82
C GLY A 212 18.18 9.64 -15.91
N GLU A 213 17.43 8.80 -16.63
CA GLU A 213 15.98 8.93 -16.77
C GLU A 213 15.23 8.37 -15.54
N ALA A 214 15.74 7.32 -14.89
CA ALA A 214 15.02 6.58 -13.84
C ALA A 214 15.50 6.92 -12.43
N ASP A 215 14.57 7.00 -11.49
CA ASP A 215 14.85 7.09 -10.04
C ASP A 215 15.13 5.70 -9.46
N VAL A 216 14.45 4.67 -10.00
CA VAL A 216 14.62 3.28 -9.58
C VAL A 216 14.71 2.38 -10.80
N ALA A 217 15.65 1.43 -10.80
CA ALA A 217 15.72 0.33 -11.75
C ALA A 217 15.44 -0.99 -11.02
N LEU A 218 14.59 -1.83 -11.61
CA LEU A 218 14.20 -3.14 -11.09
C LEU A 218 14.75 -4.24 -11.98
N LEU A 219 15.36 -5.27 -11.39
CA LEU A 219 15.75 -6.51 -12.03
C LEU A 219 15.09 -7.67 -11.25
N PHE A 220 13.95 -8.14 -11.71
CA PHE A 220 13.15 -9.14 -11.00
C PHE A 220 13.16 -10.48 -11.71
N LEU A 221 13.89 -11.45 -11.15
CA LEU A 221 14.02 -12.82 -11.67
C LEU A 221 14.48 -12.85 -13.15
N VAL A 222 15.45 -12.02 -13.49
CA VAL A 222 15.92 -11.86 -14.85
C VAL A 222 17.44 -11.97 -14.98
N LEU A 223 18.21 -11.59 -13.94
CA LEU A 223 19.66 -11.53 -14.00
C LEU A 223 20.30 -12.92 -14.25
N HIS A 224 19.66 -13.97 -13.77
CA HIS A 224 20.12 -15.34 -13.99
C HIS A 224 19.95 -15.85 -15.43
N TYR A 225 19.22 -15.13 -16.29
CA TYR A 225 19.09 -15.46 -17.74
C TYR A 225 20.13 -14.78 -18.61
N VAL A 226 20.76 -13.70 -18.16
CA VAL A 226 21.67 -12.91 -19.00
C VAL A 226 23.06 -13.51 -19.06
N ALA A 227 23.70 -13.48 -20.24
CA ALA A 227 25.03 -13.99 -20.42
C ALA A 227 26.11 -13.13 -19.73
N ASP A 228 25.91 -11.82 -19.71
CA ASP A 228 26.82 -10.80 -19.18
C ASP A 228 26.11 -9.89 -18.15
N PRO A 229 26.04 -10.31 -16.88
CA PRO A 229 25.43 -9.52 -15.81
C PRO A 229 26.11 -8.18 -15.56
N GLU A 230 27.43 -8.08 -15.77
CA GLU A 230 28.18 -6.83 -15.60
C GLU A 230 27.64 -5.75 -16.53
N ARG A 231 27.46 -6.08 -17.80
CA ARG A 231 26.94 -5.15 -18.78
C ARG A 231 25.49 -4.74 -18.53
N VAL A 232 24.66 -5.64 -18.03
CA VAL A 232 23.28 -5.31 -17.63
C VAL A 232 23.26 -4.35 -16.45
N ILE A 233 24.13 -4.56 -15.46
CA ILE A 233 24.27 -3.68 -14.32
C ILE A 233 24.81 -2.31 -14.74
N ASP A 234 25.80 -2.24 -15.63
CA ASP A 234 26.31 -0.98 -16.18
C ASP A 234 25.22 -0.18 -16.88
N GLU A 235 24.36 -0.84 -17.67
CA GLU A 235 23.22 -0.20 -18.31
C GLU A 235 22.17 0.26 -17.28
N ALA A 236 21.89 -0.55 -16.26
CA ALA A 236 21.01 -0.13 -15.16
C ALA A 236 21.54 1.10 -14.42
N VAL A 237 22.86 1.17 -14.20
CA VAL A 237 23.51 2.35 -13.58
C VAL A 237 23.44 3.55 -14.52
N ARG A 238 23.66 3.39 -15.83
CA ARG A 238 23.59 4.47 -16.81
C ARG A 238 22.25 5.19 -16.78
N ILE A 239 21.16 4.44 -16.73
CA ILE A 239 19.79 5.00 -16.78
C ILE A 239 19.33 5.59 -15.44
N LEU A 240 19.95 5.23 -14.32
CA LEU A 240 19.59 5.78 -13.01
C LEU A 240 20.03 7.24 -12.89
N LYS A 241 19.22 8.07 -12.26
CA LYS A 241 19.59 9.41 -11.79
C LYS A 241 20.70 9.33 -10.72
N PRO A 242 21.46 10.42 -10.44
CA PRO A 242 22.27 10.51 -9.23
C PRO A 242 21.40 10.17 -8.00
N HIS A 243 21.93 9.35 -7.09
CA HIS A 243 21.20 8.78 -5.95
C HIS A 243 20.04 7.85 -6.29
N GLY A 244 19.80 7.54 -7.54
CA GLY A 244 18.82 6.54 -7.98
C GLY A 244 19.19 5.14 -7.45
N ARG A 245 18.21 4.27 -7.34
CA ARG A 245 18.34 2.96 -6.70
C ARG A 245 18.20 1.81 -7.71
N LEU A 246 19.08 0.83 -7.61
CA LEU A 246 18.90 -0.47 -8.21
C LEU A 246 18.31 -1.43 -7.17
N LEU A 247 17.26 -2.14 -7.54
CA LEU A 247 16.68 -3.24 -6.76
C LEU A 247 16.72 -4.52 -7.58
N VAL A 248 17.35 -5.54 -7.03
CA VAL A 248 17.44 -6.88 -7.62
C VAL A 248 16.67 -7.87 -6.74
N LEU A 249 15.79 -8.64 -7.35
CA LEU A 249 15.19 -9.86 -6.78
C LEU A 249 15.63 -11.02 -7.65
N ASP A 250 16.37 -11.97 -7.08
CA ASP A 250 16.82 -13.16 -7.83
C ASP A 250 17.03 -14.36 -6.88
N MET A 251 17.49 -15.46 -7.43
CA MET A 251 17.71 -16.71 -6.70
C MET A 251 19.04 -16.71 -5.94
N MET A 252 19.01 -17.23 -4.72
CA MET A 252 20.23 -17.62 -4.01
C MET A 252 20.92 -18.78 -4.75
N PRO A 253 22.23 -18.99 -4.53
CA PRO A 253 22.94 -20.12 -5.13
C PRO A 253 22.23 -21.47 -4.90
N HIS A 254 22.10 -22.26 -5.94
CA HIS A 254 21.41 -23.54 -5.92
C HIS A 254 22.01 -24.54 -6.91
N GLU A 255 21.71 -25.84 -6.73
CA GLU A 255 22.21 -26.92 -7.59
C GLU A 255 21.13 -27.49 -8.52
N ARG A 256 20.03 -26.78 -8.75
CA ARG A 256 18.87 -27.19 -9.58
C ARG A 256 19.22 -27.16 -11.07
N GLN A 257 19.81 -28.25 -11.57
CA GLN A 257 20.16 -28.38 -12.98
C GLN A 257 18.94 -28.51 -13.90
N ASP A 258 17.82 -28.99 -13.39
CA ASP A 258 16.57 -29.06 -14.10
C ASP A 258 16.08 -27.67 -14.60
N LEU A 259 16.28 -26.62 -13.83
CA LEU A 259 15.94 -25.26 -14.22
C LEU A 259 16.82 -24.76 -15.40
N ARG A 260 18.09 -25.15 -15.40
CA ARG A 260 18.99 -24.84 -16.51
C ARG A 260 18.54 -25.50 -17.82
N GLN A 261 18.13 -26.76 -17.72
CA GLN A 261 17.70 -27.54 -18.90
C GLN A 261 16.33 -27.14 -19.43
N THR A 262 15.38 -26.84 -18.51
CA THR A 262 13.98 -26.59 -18.90
C THR A 262 13.68 -25.10 -19.12
N MET A 263 14.36 -24.20 -18.44
CA MET A 263 14.09 -22.76 -18.45
C MET A 263 15.25 -21.93 -19.01
N GLY A 264 16.41 -22.53 -19.32
CA GLY A 264 17.54 -21.84 -19.93
C GLY A 264 18.33 -20.94 -18.98
N HIS A 265 18.33 -21.22 -17.67
CA HIS A 265 19.13 -20.45 -16.70
C HIS A 265 20.63 -20.51 -17.08
N VAL A 266 21.25 -19.35 -17.20
CA VAL A 266 22.70 -19.21 -17.43
C VAL A 266 23.44 -19.31 -16.09
N TRP A 267 22.88 -18.64 -15.05
CA TRP A 267 23.43 -18.63 -13.69
C TRP A 267 22.55 -19.42 -12.74
N GLN A 268 23.18 -20.11 -11.80
CA GLN A 268 22.49 -20.87 -10.77
C GLN A 268 22.37 -20.05 -9.46
N GLY A 269 21.90 -18.80 -9.61
CA GLY A 269 21.74 -17.84 -8.53
C GLY A 269 23.01 -17.03 -8.24
N PHE A 270 22.87 -16.08 -7.35
CA PHE A 270 23.94 -15.13 -6.98
C PHE A 270 24.08 -15.10 -5.46
N ASP A 271 25.30 -15.27 -4.97
CA ASP A 271 25.58 -15.01 -3.58
C ASP A 271 25.88 -13.53 -3.31
N ARG A 272 25.93 -13.20 -2.02
CA ARG A 272 26.15 -11.81 -1.58
C ARG A 272 27.50 -11.24 -2.06
N ALA A 273 28.58 -12.06 -2.05
CA ALA A 273 29.91 -11.58 -2.38
C ALA A 273 30.01 -11.26 -3.88
N VAL A 274 29.61 -12.21 -4.73
CA VAL A 274 29.61 -12.04 -6.19
C VAL A 274 28.76 -10.85 -6.63
N LEU A 275 27.53 -10.76 -6.15
CA LEU A 275 26.66 -9.65 -6.51
C LEU A 275 27.19 -8.30 -5.99
N GLY A 276 27.74 -8.29 -4.76
CA GLY A 276 28.34 -7.09 -4.17
C GLY A 276 29.53 -6.57 -4.94
N GLU A 277 30.41 -7.47 -5.44
CA GLU A 277 31.53 -7.11 -6.30
C GLU A 277 31.05 -6.50 -7.64
N LEU A 278 30.07 -7.12 -8.30
CA LEU A 278 29.48 -6.61 -9.54
C LEU A 278 28.89 -5.21 -9.37
N LEU A 279 28.08 -5.00 -8.33
CA LEU A 279 27.43 -3.72 -8.08
C LEU A 279 28.43 -2.62 -7.71
N THR A 280 29.44 -2.97 -6.90
CA THR A 280 30.50 -2.02 -6.50
C THR A 280 31.37 -1.64 -7.69
N ALA A 281 31.73 -2.60 -8.53
CA ALA A 281 32.53 -2.34 -9.75
C ALA A 281 31.80 -1.41 -10.71
N ALA A 282 30.46 -1.48 -10.81
CA ALA A 282 29.63 -0.59 -11.59
C ALA A 282 29.44 0.82 -10.97
N GLY A 283 30.01 1.09 -9.78
CA GLY A 283 29.93 2.39 -9.11
C GLY A 283 28.68 2.60 -8.25
N LEU A 284 28.04 1.50 -7.85
CA LEU A 284 26.95 1.53 -6.88
C LEU A 284 27.48 1.44 -5.45
N GLU A 285 26.85 2.19 -4.55
CA GLU A 285 27.18 2.29 -3.12
C GLU A 285 26.02 1.80 -2.26
N HIS A 286 26.24 1.66 -0.96
CA HIS A 286 25.21 1.27 0.02
C HIS A 286 24.55 -0.08 -0.29
N PHE A 287 25.34 -1.02 -0.79
CA PHE A 287 24.86 -2.37 -1.09
C PHE A 287 24.26 -3.05 0.13
N ARG A 288 23.06 -3.58 -0.04
CA ARG A 288 22.32 -4.41 0.92
C ARG A 288 21.89 -5.70 0.26
N TYR A 289 21.91 -6.78 0.98
CA TYR A 289 21.49 -8.10 0.51
C TYR A 289 20.74 -8.80 1.63
N HIS A 290 19.50 -9.23 1.36
CA HIS A 290 18.63 -9.89 2.32
C HIS A 290 18.05 -11.17 1.71
N PRO A 291 18.39 -12.36 2.24
CA PRO A 291 17.65 -13.58 1.93
C PRO A 291 16.18 -13.39 2.28
N LEU A 292 15.30 -13.81 1.40
CA LEU A 292 13.87 -13.79 1.68
C LEU A 292 13.45 -15.06 2.42
N PRO A 293 12.45 -14.99 3.30
CA PRO A 293 11.88 -16.18 3.92
C PRO A 293 11.40 -17.17 2.85
N ALA A 294 11.60 -18.46 3.12
CA ALA A 294 11.07 -19.51 2.25
C ALA A 294 9.52 -19.42 2.18
N ASP A 295 8.99 -19.43 0.96
CA ASP A 295 7.54 -19.61 0.77
C ASP A 295 7.25 -21.13 0.74
N PRO A 296 6.43 -21.66 1.67
CA PRO A 296 6.11 -23.09 1.71
C PRO A 296 5.41 -23.62 0.45
N GLU A 297 4.76 -22.76 -0.31
CA GLU A 297 4.08 -23.11 -1.56
C GLU A 297 5.03 -23.05 -2.78
N ALA A 298 6.19 -22.40 -2.65
CA ALA A 298 7.15 -22.27 -3.74
C ALA A 298 7.96 -23.55 -3.94
N LYS A 299 8.12 -23.95 -5.20
CA LYS A 299 8.93 -25.10 -5.61
C LYS A 299 10.31 -24.72 -6.14
N GLY A 300 10.57 -23.42 -6.25
CA GLY A 300 11.82 -22.86 -6.76
C GLY A 300 12.91 -22.75 -5.68
N PRO A 301 14.11 -22.29 -6.08
CA PRO A 301 15.17 -21.95 -5.14
C PRO A 301 14.75 -20.81 -4.18
N LEU A 302 15.48 -20.68 -3.07
CA LEU A 302 15.32 -19.53 -2.18
C LEU A 302 15.70 -18.25 -2.92
N LEU A 303 14.98 -17.18 -2.61
CA LEU A 303 15.18 -15.87 -3.20
C LEU A 303 15.94 -14.94 -2.25
N PHE A 304 16.56 -13.93 -2.81
CA PHE A 304 17.07 -12.79 -2.09
C PHE A 304 16.56 -11.49 -2.72
N THR A 305 16.53 -10.42 -1.94
CA THR A 305 16.46 -9.06 -2.44
C THR A 305 17.78 -8.35 -2.17
N ALA A 306 18.25 -7.59 -3.16
CA ALA A 306 19.43 -6.76 -3.00
C ALA A 306 19.15 -5.35 -3.52
N SER A 307 19.71 -4.34 -2.85
CA SER A 307 19.60 -2.96 -3.28
C SER A 307 20.94 -2.23 -3.19
N ALA A 308 21.15 -1.30 -4.09
CA ALA A 308 22.30 -0.40 -4.07
C ALA A 308 21.90 0.96 -4.66
N THR A 309 22.69 2.00 -4.40
CA THR A 309 22.40 3.38 -4.79
C THR A 309 23.49 3.88 -5.73
N ARG A 310 23.12 4.58 -6.81
CA ARG A 310 24.07 5.25 -7.69
C ARG A 310 24.74 6.41 -6.96
N SER A 311 26.10 6.47 -7.00
CA SER A 311 26.84 7.59 -6.44
C SER A 311 26.48 8.91 -7.13
N ALA A 312 26.52 10.02 -6.37
CA ALA A 312 26.33 11.36 -6.92
C ALA A 312 27.47 11.79 -7.86
N VAL A 313 28.65 11.20 -7.70
CA VAL A 313 29.84 11.50 -8.51
C VAL A 313 29.84 10.55 -9.71
N ALA A 314 29.70 11.11 -10.92
CA ALA A 314 29.89 10.32 -12.14
C ALA A 314 31.22 9.56 -12.05
N ALA A 315 31.18 8.22 -12.11
CA ALA A 315 32.38 7.42 -12.18
C ALA A 315 33.21 7.93 -13.38
N LYS A 316 34.40 8.45 -13.12
CA LYS A 316 35.34 8.82 -14.19
C LYS A 316 35.54 7.56 -15.02
N SER A 317 35.15 7.59 -16.29
CA SER A 317 35.31 6.50 -17.25
C SER A 317 36.71 5.90 -17.12
N GLY A 318 36.81 4.79 -16.40
CA GLY A 318 38.04 4.04 -16.24
C GLY A 318 38.42 3.42 -17.57
N LYS A 319 39.62 3.75 -18.03
CA LYS A 319 40.26 3.20 -19.24
C LYS A 319 40.02 1.69 -19.32
N ARG A 320 39.49 1.25 -20.46
CA ARG A 320 39.47 -0.16 -20.91
C ARG A 320 40.78 -0.86 -20.53
N ARG A 321 40.75 -1.74 -19.53
CA ARG A 321 41.76 -2.80 -19.40
C ARG A 321 41.48 -3.82 -20.48
N LYS A 322 42.42 -3.97 -21.40
CA LYS A 322 42.46 -5.08 -22.37
C LYS A 322 42.43 -6.37 -21.57
N SER A 323 41.47 -7.23 -21.90
CA SER A 323 41.39 -8.61 -21.40
C SER A 323 42.67 -9.36 -21.78
N GLU A 324 43.52 -9.65 -20.84
CA GLU A 324 44.48 -10.75 -20.90
C GLU A 324 43.68 -12.07 -20.73
N GLN A 325 43.74 -12.88 -21.79
CA GLN A 325 43.16 -14.23 -21.74
C GLN A 325 43.89 -15.07 -20.70
N ALA A 326 43.16 -15.53 -19.69
CA ALA A 326 43.65 -16.58 -18.78
C ALA A 326 43.64 -17.94 -19.53
N PRO A 327 44.65 -18.79 -19.32
CA PRO A 327 44.77 -20.04 -20.08
C PRO A 327 43.79 -21.08 -19.51
N LEU A 328 43.14 -21.79 -20.44
CA LEU A 328 42.38 -23.01 -20.21
C LEU A 328 43.16 -24.03 -19.41
N MET A 329 42.78 -24.32 -18.18
CA MET A 329 43.21 -25.53 -17.48
C MET A 329 42.46 -26.72 -18.08
N LYS A 330 43.23 -27.59 -18.71
CA LYS A 330 42.81 -28.90 -19.19
C LYS A 330 42.56 -29.79 -17.99
N SER A 331 41.44 -30.48 -18.05
CA SER A 331 41.07 -31.61 -17.21
C SER A 331 42.04 -32.78 -17.36
N ALA A 332 42.45 -33.37 -16.25
CA ALA A 332 42.82 -34.78 -16.14
C ALA A 332 41.79 -35.47 -15.26
#